data_65ba4f7e749fbf0e4c1d0ffe6e17f566
#
_entry.id   65ba4f7e749fbf0e4c1d0ffe6e17f566
#
_cell.length_a   1.000
_cell.length_b   1.000
_cell.length_c   1.000
_cell.angle_alpha   90.00
_cell.angle_beta   90.00
_cell.angle_gamma   90.00
#
_symmetry.space_group_name_H-M   'P 1'
#
loop_
_entity.id
_entity.type
_entity.pdbx_description
1 polymer ?
#
loop_
_entity_poly.entity_id
_entity_poly.type
_entity_poly.pdbx_seq_one_letter_code
_entity_poly.pdbx_strand_id
1 'polypeptide(L)'
;MHREMIDPDAMRPNTIDLDGVSASWLADELDDRGVVRLQDVFATEWLEAMRASVADYVASHGDGDVFIPDPDHRIGSPAHQLLSDPALRRLFSDVAKLRRPDARSEQILRCAIPVRKGIAPKARSNLFHYDASVLTMVIPIFIPHATVGSCGELVSVGNKRPFRRFVATHLIETALTHNSLYRRHVVKKVNRAPEKYIVDLKPGDAYMFWGYRTYHGNLVCAPGLLRATLVLQFGDVHSESWLLKAAWRFSRSRRDLDRFQYDSTARTATTSGIRERVA
;
A
#
# COMPACT_ATOMS: atom_id res chain seq x y z
N MET A 1 41.23 31.81 -7.62
CA MET A 1 40.74 30.44 -7.94
C MET A 1 39.55 30.18 -7.04
N HIS A 2 38.34 30.66 -7.45
CA HIS A 2 37.08 30.43 -6.72
C HIS A 2 36.60 29.01 -7.02
N ARG A 3 36.57 28.19 -6.02
CA ARG A 3 35.93 26.88 -6.08
C ARG A 3 34.42 27.15 -5.93
N GLU A 4 33.69 27.09 -7.04
CA GLU A 4 32.22 27.02 -6.97
C GLU A 4 31.84 25.87 -6.10
N MET A 5 31.24 26.15 -4.94
CA MET A 5 30.54 25.15 -4.14
C MET A 5 29.28 24.77 -4.93
N ILE A 6 29.31 23.60 -5.55
CA ILE A 6 28.13 22.99 -6.13
C ILE A 6 27.20 22.72 -4.94
N ASP A 7 26.04 23.38 -4.93
CA ASP A 7 24.98 23.14 -3.96
C ASP A 7 24.55 21.66 -4.07
N PRO A 8 24.73 20.83 -3.03
CA PRO A 8 24.37 19.44 -3.09
C PRO A 8 22.84 19.21 -3.19
N ASP A 9 22.01 20.23 -2.97
CA ASP A 9 20.56 20.16 -3.14
C ASP A 9 20.07 20.56 -4.56
N ALA A 10 20.95 21.14 -5.40
CA ALA A 10 20.59 21.58 -6.75
C ALA A 10 20.50 20.44 -7.79
N MET A 11 20.82 19.19 -7.45
CA MET A 11 20.82 18.03 -8.35
C MET A 11 20.04 16.80 -7.84
N ARG A 12 19.04 16.99 -7.00
CA ARG A 12 18.09 15.89 -6.74
C ARG A 12 16.96 16.01 -7.76
N PRO A 13 16.84 15.08 -8.71
CA PRO A 13 15.64 15.05 -9.55
C PRO A 13 14.44 14.95 -8.61
N ASN A 14 13.46 15.85 -8.76
CA ASN A 14 12.21 15.76 -8.02
C ASN A 14 11.66 14.36 -8.21
N THR A 15 11.59 13.59 -7.14
CA THR A 15 11.10 12.21 -7.17
C THR A 15 9.62 12.20 -7.50
N ILE A 16 8.92 13.23 -7.03
CA ILE A 16 7.50 13.43 -7.22
C ILE A 16 7.23 14.92 -7.53
N ASP A 17 6.44 15.15 -8.56
CA ASP A 17 5.94 16.50 -8.89
C ASP A 17 4.56 16.70 -8.27
N LEU A 18 4.49 17.61 -7.33
CA LEU A 18 3.25 18.00 -6.63
C LEU A 18 2.88 19.45 -6.87
N ASP A 19 3.46 20.07 -7.88
CA ASP A 19 3.16 21.47 -8.24
C ASP A 19 1.67 21.63 -8.56
N GLY A 20 1.05 22.63 -7.94
CA GLY A 20 -0.38 22.91 -8.07
C GLY A 20 -1.31 22.02 -7.22
N VAL A 21 -0.78 21.03 -6.48
CA VAL A 21 -1.59 20.19 -5.58
C VAL A 21 -1.75 20.88 -4.23
N SER A 22 -2.88 21.56 -4.00
CA SER A 22 -3.15 22.13 -2.68
C SER A 22 -3.73 21.09 -1.72
N ALA A 23 -3.35 21.16 -0.43
CA ALA A 23 -3.84 20.24 0.58
C ALA A 23 -5.36 20.36 0.80
N SER A 24 -5.91 21.58 0.73
CA SER A 24 -7.36 21.83 0.89
C SER A 24 -8.14 21.20 -0.26
N TRP A 25 -7.75 21.49 -1.50
CA TRP A 25 -8.37 20.89 -2.67
C TRP A 25 -8.34 19.36 -2.59
N LEU A 26 -7.19 18.78 -2.26
CA LEU A 26 -7.05 17.32 -2.17
C LEU A 26 -7.94 16.73 -1.07
N ALA A 27 -8.01 17.39 0.10
CA ALA A 27 -8.86 16.92 1.20
C ALA A 27 -10.36 16.95 0.82
N ASP A 28 -10.81 17.98 0.12
CA ASP A 28 -12.19 18.13 -0.34
C ASP A 28 -12.53 17.08 -1.43
N GLU A 29 -11.65 16.87 -2.40
CA GLU A 29 -11.80 15.82 -3.42
C GLU A 29 -11.81 14.41 -2.82
N LEU A 30 -10.97 14.15 -1.80
CA LEU A 30 -10.97 12.88 -1.07
C LEU A 30 -12.27 12.65 -0.31
N ASP A 31 -12.89 13.71 0.24
CA ASP A 31 -14.19 13.62 0.90
C ASP A 31 -15.31 13.32 -0.08
N ASP A 32 -15.28 13.94 -1.25
CA ASP A 32 -16.33 13.85 -2.27
C ASP A 32 -16.21 12.55 -3.09
N ARG A 33 -15.05 12.29 -3.65
CA ARG A 33 -14.85 11.17 -4.59
C ARG A 33 -14.39 9.87 -3.92
N GLY A 34 -13.84 9.96 -2.72
CA GLY A 34 -13.28 8.81 -1.99
C GLY A 34 -11.89 8.37 -2.43
N VAL A 35 -11.58 8.45 -3.74
CA VAL A 35 -10.24 8.21 -4.30
C VAL A 35 -9.91 9.33 -5.26
N VAL A 36 -8.71 9.89 -5.12
CA VAL A 36 -8.18 10.95 -6.01
C VAL A 36 -6.95 10.41 -6.73
N ARG A 37 -6.90 10.61 -8.04
CA ARG A 37 -5.75 10.33 -8.88
C ARG A 37 -4.95 11.62 -9.09
N LEU A 38 -3.68 11.58 -8.74
CA LEU A 38 -2.68 12.56 -9.12
C LEU A 38 -1.96 12.03 -10.35
N GLN A 39 -2.09 12.70 -11.48
CA GLN A 39 -1.65 12.22 -12.79
C GLN A 39 -0.18 12.59 -13.02
N ASP A 40 0.59 11.64 -13.59
CA ASP A 40 1.95 11.85 -14.09
C ASP A 40 2.89 12.53 -13.07
N VAL A 41 2.71 12.21 -11.78
CA VAL A 41 3.48 12.86 -10.69
C VAL A 41 4.86 12.24 -10.47
N PHE A 42 5.18 11.09 -11.09
CA PHE A 42 6.47 10.43 -10.94
C PHE A 42 7.29 10.52 -12.21
N ALA A 43 8.57 10.89 -12.06
CA ALA A 43 9.54 10.83 -13.15
C ALA A 43 9.70 9.40 -13.67
N THR A 44 9.87 9.26 -14.98
CA THR A 44 10.05 7.96 -15.65
C THR A 44 11.25 7.21 -15.07
N GLU A 45 12.35 7.91 -14.81
CA GLU A 45 13.60 7.34 -14.27
C GLU A 45 13.38 6.76 -12.88
N TRP A 46 12.60 7.43 -12.03
CA TRP A 46 12.23 6.91 -10.71
C TRP A 46 11.39 5.65 -10.82
N LEU A 47 10.40 5.64 -11.71
CA LEU A 47 9.54 4.49 -11.94
C LEU A 47 10.33 3.28 -12.44
N GLU A 48 11.26 3.48 -13.37
CA GLU A 48 12.13 2.40 -13.87
C GLU A 48 13.07 1.87 -12.79
N ALA A 49 13.62 2.75 -11.94
CA ALA A 49 14.42 2.32 -10.79
C ALA A 49 13.60 1.50 -9.78
N MET A 50 12.32 1.89 -9.54
CA MET A 50 11.39 1.10 -8.72
C MET A 50 11.10 -0.26 -9.34
N ARG A 51 10.87 -0.33 -10.66
CA ARG A 51 10.66 -1.58 -11.41
C ARG A 51 11.86 -2.51 -11.29
N ALA A 52 13.06 -1.99 -11.51
CA ALA A 52 14.30 -2.76 -11.35
C ALA A 52 14.43 -3.34 -9.93
N SER A 53 14.22 -2.50 -8.91
CA SER A 53 14.29 -2.94 -7.50
C SER A 53 13.27 -4.04 -7.17
N VAL A 54 12.05 -3.94 -7.69
CA VAL A 54 11.01 -4.97 -7.50
C VAL A 54 11.36 -6.24 -8.26
N ALA A 55 11.84 -6.14 -9.50
CA ALA A 55 12.23 -7.28 -10.32
C ALA A 55 13.37 -8.08 -9.68
N ASP A 56 14.40 -7.41 -9.18
CA ASP A 56 15.54 -8.04 -8.47
C ASP A 56 15.06 -8.78 -7.22
N TYR A 57 14.17 -8.16 -6.44
CA TYR A 57 13.62 -8.80 -5.26
C TYR A 57 12.81 -10.06 -5.62
N VAL A 58 11.95 -9.94 -6.63
CA VAL A 58 11.11 -11.05 -7.12
C VAL A 58 11.96 -12.20 -7.65
N ALA A 59 13.04 -11.93 -8.39
CA ALA A 59 13.94 -12.94 -8.92
C ALA A 59 14.62 -13.75 -7.81
N SER A 60 14.89 -13.13 -6.66
CA SER A 60 15.55 -13.78 -5.52
C SER A 60 14.61 -14.50 -4.55
N HIS A 61 13.27 -14.34 -4.67
CA HIS A 61 12.27 -14.84 -3.72
C HIS A 61 11.27 -15.86 -4.31
N GLY A 62 11.57 -16.41 -5.49
CA GLY A 62 10.79 -17.48 -6.13
C GLY A 62 9.50 -17.02 -6.82
N ASP A 63 8.66 -17.99 -7.20
CA ASP A 63 7.54 -17.76 -8.14
C ASP A 63 6.21 -17.35 -7.50
N GLY A 64 6.10 -17.37 -6.17
CA GLY A 64 4.87 -17.03 -5.46
C GLY A 64 4.60 -15.52 -5.34
N ASP A 65 3.43 -15.20 -4.80
CA ASP A 65 3.16 -13.85 -4.33
C ASP A 65 4.17 -13.48 -3.23
N VAL A 66 4.80 -12.32 -3.34
CA VAL A 66 5.75 -11.83 -2.35
C VAL A 66 5.30 -10.50 -1.75
N PHE A 67 5.84 -10.17 -0.61
CA PHE A 67 5.59 -8.93 0.09
C PHE A 67 6.94 -8.32 0.48
N ILE A 68 7.22 -7.13 -0.03
CA ILE A 68 8.43 -6.39 0.28
C ILE A 68 8.10 -5.41 1.41
N PRO A 69 8.50 -5.72 2.65
CA PRO A 69 8.29 -4.80 3.77
C PRO A 69 9.33 -3.69 3.75
N ASP A 70 8.93 -2.51 4.18
CA ASP A 70 9.80 -1.37 4.48
C ASP A 70 10.89 -1.12 3.42
N PRO A 71 10.52 -1.00 2.11
CA PRO A 71 11.49 -0.84 1.01
C PRO A 71 12.28 0.47 1.11
N ASP A 72 11.81 1.41 1.93
CA ASP A 72 12.45 2.67 2.25
C ASP A 72 13.61 2.55 3.25
N HIS A 73 13.71 1.46 4.00
CA HIS A 73 14.82 1.26 4.95
C HIS A 73 16.18 1.07 4.25
N ARG A 74 16.19 0.74 2.97
CA ARG A 74 17.43 0.69 2.20
C ARG A 74 17.80 2.10 1.74
N ILE A 75 18.79 2.70 2.40
CA ILE A 75 19.29 4.05 2.06
C ILE A 75 19.66 4.11 0.57
N GLY A 76 19.20 5.17 -0.10
CA GLY A 76 19.41 5.38 -1.53
C GLY A 76 18.47 4.59 -2.44
N SER A 77 17.59 3.72 -1.90
CA SER A 77 16.55 3.08 -2.72
C SER A 77 15.56 4.12 -3.26
N PRO A 78 14.88 3.83 -4.39
CA PRO A 78 13.85 4.75 -4.91
C PRO A 78 12.72 5.01 -3.91
N ALA A 79 12.35 4.02 -3.09
CA ALA A 79 11.38 4.20 -2.01
C ALA A 79 11.91 5.13 -0.91
N HIS A 80 13.19 5.00 -0.54
CA HIS A 80 13.84 5.90 0.43
C HIS A 80 13.87 7.34 -0.08
N GLN A 81 14.22 7.55 -1.34
CA GLN A 81 14.23 8.88 -1.98
C GLN A 81 12.85 9.52 -1.91
N LEU A 82 11.80 8.79 -2.30
CA LEU A 82 10.42 9.26 -2.24
C LEU A 82 9.98 9.64 -0.82
N LEU A 83 10.25 8.78 0.17
CA LEU A 83 9.85 9.04 1.55
C LEU A 83 10.68 10.12 2.22
N SER A 84 11.83 10.45 1.68
CA SER A 84 12.67 11.56 2.12
C SER A 84 12.27 12.90 1.50
N ASP A 85 11.37 12.88 0.50
CA ASP A 85 10.92 14.09 -0.20
C ASP A 85 10.11 15.00 0.73
N PRO A 86 10.56 16.26 0.95
CA PRO A 86 9.89 17.17 1.87
C PRO A 86 8.50 17.61 1.38
N ALA A 87 8.28 17.68 0.05
CA ALA A 87 7.00 18.11 -0.52
C ALA A 87 5.93 17.05 -0.25
N LEU A 88 6.26 15.76 -0.46
CA LEU A 88 5.36 14.65 -0.15
C LEU A 88 5.00 14.61 1.34
N ARG A 89 5.99 14.74 2.22
CA ARG A 89 5.78 14.73 3.67
C ARG A 89 4.90 15.90 4.12
N ARG A 90 5.13 17.07 3.57
CA ARG A 90 4.34 18.27 3.85
C ARG A 90 2.89 18.07 3.38
N LEU A 91 2.68 17.64 2.14
CA LEU A 91 1.35 17.38 1.59
C LEU A 91 0.58 16.38 2.48
N PHE A 92 1.19 15.26 2.86
CA PHE A 92 0.55 14.27 3.73
C PHE A 92 0.15 14.86 5.08
N SER A 93 1.07 15.60 5.72
CA SER A 93 0.82 16.24 7.01
C SER A 93 -0.32 17.26 6.93
N ASP A 94 -0.31 18.12 5.91
CA ASP A 94 -1.27 19.20 5.77
C ASP A 94 -2.66 18.66 5.44
N VAL A 95 -2.77 17.70 4.51
CA VAL A 95 -4.05 17.03 4.20
C VAL A 95 -4.61 16.30 5.42
N ALA A 96 -3.77 15.56 6.16
CA ALA A 96 -4.21 14.84 7.34
C ALA A 96 -4.74 15.78 8.43
N LYS A 97 -4.04 16.90 8.70
CA LYS A 97 -4.42 17.90 9.70
C LYS A 97 -5.77 18.57 9.41
N LEU A 98 -6.14 18.75 8.14
CA LEU A 98 -7.43 19.34 7.77
C LEU A 98 -8.64 18.52 8.25
N ARG A 99 -8.50 17.22 8.42
CA ARG A 99 -9.59 16.33 8.86
C ARG A 99 -9.33 15.67 10.21
N ARG A 100 -8.07 15.63 10.64
CA ARG A 100 -7.63 15.03 11.91
C ARG A 100 -6.51 15.86 12.54
N PRO A 101 -6.85 17.06 13.05
CA PRO A 101 -5.87 17.95 13.68
C PRO A 101 -5.26 17.35 14.95
N ASP A 102 -5.98 16.42 15.60
CA ASP A 102 -5.57 15.70 16.81
C ASP A 102 -4.75 14.41 16.51
N ALA A 103 -4.71 13.95 15.24
CA ALA A 103 -3.89 12.80 14.90
C ALA A 103 -2.41 13.17 14.89
N ARG A 104 -1.57 12.33 15.51
CA ARG A 104 -0.11 12.43 15.33
C ARG A 104 0.22 12.03 13.89
N SER A 105 0.18 13.01 13.00
CA SER A 105 0.24 12.84 11.57
C SER A 105 1.66 12.92 10.99
N GLU A 106 2.70 12.90 11.83
CA GLU A 106 4.06 13.18 11.37
C GLU A 106 4.82 11.95 10.84
N GLN A 107 4.21 10.77 10.88
CA GLN A 107 4.90 9.53 10.54
C GLN A 107 4.17 8.72 9.48
N ILE A 108 4.94 8.22 8.51
CA ILE A 108 4.51 7.12 7.66
C ILE A 108 4.50 5.86 8.52
N LEU A 109 3.31 5.29 8.71
CA LEU A 109 3.10 4.10 9.53
C LEU A 109 3.57 2.83 8.85
N ARG A 110 3.52 2.83 7.53
CA ARG A 110 3.84 1.67 6.71
C ARG A 110 4.24 2.09 5.31
N CYS A 111 5.34 1.50 4.85
CA CYS A 111 5.75 1.48 3.46
C CYS A 111 5.90 0.02 3.06
N ALA A 112 5.25 -0.41 1.99
CA ALA A 112 5.31 -1.81 1.58
C ALA A 112 4.97 -1.98 0.09
N ILE A 113 5.53 -3.02 -0.53
CA ILE A 113 5.19 -3.39 -1.91
C ILE A 113 4.60 -4.81 -1.92
N PRO A 114 3.26 -4.95 -1.92
CA PRO A 114 2.64 -6.22 -2.25
C PRO A 114 2.84 -6.53 -3.74
N VAL A 115 3.45 -7.68 -4.01
CA VAL A 115 3.65 -8.22 -5.36
C VAL A 115 2.74 -9.43 -5.53
N ARG A 116 1.92 -9.45 -6.57
CA ARG A 116 0.99 -10.52 -6.91
C ARG A 116 1.39 -11.16 -8.22
N LYS A 117 1.57 -12.48 -8.21
CA LYS A 117 1.83 -13.31 -9.39
C LYS A 117 0.66 -14.26 -9.69
N GLY A 118 -0.40 -14.18 -8.92
CA GLY A 118 -1.59 -15.02 -9.06
C GLY A 118 -1.42 -16.46 -8.58
N ILE A 119 -0.37 -16.74 -7.82
CA ILE A 119 -0.05 -18.10 -7.33
C ILE A 119 -0.47 -18.28 -5.87
N ALA A 120 -0.91 -17.20 -5.21
CA ALA A 120 -1.34 -17.28 -3.81
C ALA A 120 -2.64 -18.06 -3.64
N PRO A 121 -2.84 -18.72 -2.49
CA PRO A 121 -4.14 -19.28 -2.13
C PRO A 121 -5.23 -18.21 -2.22
N LYS A 122 -6.42 -18.57 -2.72
CA LYS A 122 -7.60 -17.69 -2.83
C LYS A 122 -7.94 -16.91 -1.55
N ALA A 123 -7.41 -17.35 -0.41
CA ALA A 123 -7.59 -16.70 0.90
C ALA A 123 -6.98 -15.28 0.99
N ARG A 124 -6.02 -14.91 0.13
CA ARG A 124 -5.39 -13.57 0.10
C ARG A 124 -6.02 -12.63 -0.92
N SER A 125 -6.95 -13.11 -1.72
CA SER A 125 -7.71 -12.33 -2.69
C SER A 125 -8.99 -11.80 -2.05
N ASN A 126 -9.53 -10.69 -2.55
CA ASN A 126 -10.79 -10.11 -2.08
C ASN A 126 -10.77 -9.76 -0.57
N LEU A 127 -9.61 -9.40 -0.04
CA LEU A 127 -9.49 -8.93 1.34
C LEU A 127 -9.85 -7.46 1.41
N PHE A 128 -11.16 -7.19 1.47
CA PHE A 128 -11.66 -5.83 1.67
C PHE A 128 -11.54 -5.42 3.12
N HIS A 129 -11.06 -4.19 3.36
CA HIS A 129 -10.81 -3.65 4.68
C HIS A 129 -10.79 -2.13 4.71
N TYR A 130 -10.67 -1.58 5.89
CA TYR A 130 -10.27 -0.21 6.15
C TYR A 130 -8.85 -0.23 6.70
N ASP A 131 -8.06 0.77 6.36
CA ASP A 131 -6.76 0.97 6.97
C ASP A 131 -6.86 1.59 8.37
N ALA A 132 -5.80 1.47 9.15
CA ALA A 132 -5.66 2.20 10.41
C ALA A 132 -5.13 3.63 10.19
N SER A 133 -4.61 3.92 9.00
CA SER A 133 -4.02 5.20 8.62
C SER A 133 -5.07 6.27 8.34
N VAL A 134 -4.69 7.53 8.53
CA VAL A 134 -5.50 8.69 8.07
C VAL A 134 -5.54 8.71 6.55
N LEU A 135 -4.37 8.68 5.92
CA LEU A 135 -4.20 8.67 4.47
C LEU A 135 -3.53 7.38 4.00
N THR A 136 -3.93 6.92 2.84
CA THR A 136 -3.23 5.87 2.08
C THR A 136 -2.96 6.39 0.67
N MET A 137 -1.72 6.20 0.21
CA MET A 137 -1.33 6.43 -1.17
C MET A 137 -0.92 5.09 -1.80
N VAL A 138 -1.42 4.83 -2.98
CA VAL A 138 -1.08 3.65 -3.80
C VAL A 138 -0.40 4.13 -5.07
N ILE A 139 0.81 3.64 -5.31
CA ILE A 139 1.63 3.99 -6.47
C ILE A 139 1.81 2.74 -7.32
N PRO A 140 1.27 2.70 -8.54
CA PRO A 140 1.40 1.57 -9.44
C PRO A 140 2.83 1.42 -9.98
N ILE A 141 3.42 0.23 -9.83
CA ILE A 141 4.76 -0.10 -10.36
C ILE A 141 4.63 -1.03 -11.57
N PHE A 142 4.01 -2.19 -11.37
CA PHE A 142 3.63 -3.13 -12.42
C PHE A 142 2.13 -3.34 -12.39
N ILE A 143 1.45 -3.00 -13.47
CA ILE A 143 0.02 -3.24 -13.64
C ILE A 143 -0.18 -4.08 -14.90
N PRO A 144 -0.72 -5.29 -14.78
CA PRO A 144 -0.94 -6.15 -15.93
C PRO A 144 -2.12 -5.64 -16.76
N HIS A 145 -2.04 -5.84 -18.07
CA HIS A 145 -3.11 -5.59 -19.01
C HIS A 145 -3.77 -6.92 -19.40
N ALA A 146 -4.90 -7.23 -18.79
CA ALA A 146 -5.68 -8.44 -19.06
C ALA A 146 -7.17 -8.16 -18.84
N THR A 147 -7.98 -9.21 -18.81
CA THR A 147 -9.43 -9.09 -18.58
C THR A 147 -9.74 -8.42 -17.24
N VAL A 148 -10.64 -7.45 -17.24
CA VAL A 148 -11.13 -6.78 -16.04
C VAL A 148 -11.63 -7.81 -15.02
N GLY A 149 -11.21 -7.67 -13.78
CA GLY A 149 -11.50 -8.61 -12.69
C GLY A 149 -10.44 -9.69 -12.48
N SER A 150 -9.37 -9.72 -13.31
CA SER A 150 -8.29 -10.70 -13.23
C SER A 150 -6.89 -10.11 -13.01
N CYS A 151 -6.77 -8.79 -12.98
CA CYS A 151 -5.49 -8.08 -12.84
C CYS A 151 -5.11 -7.75 -11.40
N GLY A 152 -5.88 -8.21 -10.42
CA GLY A 152 -5.68 -7.83 -9.02
C GLY A 152 -6.05 -6.38 -8.75
N GLU A 153 -7.02 -5.85 -9.47
CA GLU A 153 -7.40 -4.43 -9.49
C GLU A 153 -7.72 -3.91 -8.09
N LEU A 154 -7.37 -2.66 -7.84
CA LEU A 154 -7.82 -1.94 -6.65
C LEU A 154 -9.31 -1.63 -6.79
N VAL A 155 -10.08 -2.04 -5.80
CA VAL A 155 -11.50 -1.71 -5.67
C VAL A 155 -11.68 -0.73 -4.54
N SER A 156 -12.41 0.34 -4.80
CA SER A 156 -12.86 1.31 -3.78
C SER A 156 -14.37 1.37 -3.75
N VAL A 157 -14.93 1.21 -2.55
CA VAL A 157 -16.38 1.37 -2.32
C VAL A 157 -16.69 2.77 -1.78
N GLY A 158 -15.66 3.61 -1.71
CA GLY A 158 -15.72 5.00 -1.25
C GLY A 158 -15.79 5.16 0.27
N ASN A 159 -15.99 6.38 0.72
CA ASN A 159 -16.06 6.73 2.13
C ASN A 159 -17.33 6.17 2.77
N LYS A 160 -17.22 5.08 3.54
CA LYS A 160 -18.37 4.41 4.18
C LYS A 160 -18.51 4.71 5.65
N ARG A 161 -17.53 5.37 6.26
CA ARG A 161 -17.58 5.78 7.66
C ARG A 161 -16.88 7.12 7.89
N PRO A 162 -17.31 7.91 8.90
CA PRO A 162 -16.56 9.08 9.34
C PRO A 162 -15.33 8.66 10.14
N PHE A 163 -14.40 9.59 10.37
CA PHE A 163 -13.36 9.39 11.37
C PHE A 163 -13.98 9.22 12.77
N ARG A 164 -13.70 8.11 13.43
CA ARG A 164 -14.22 7.81 14.77
C ARG A 164 -13.21 8.21 15.85
N ARG A 165 -13.71 8.81 16.93
CA ARG A 165 -12.90 9.10 18.11
C ARG A 165 -12.70 7.86 18.99
N PHE A 166 -13.66 6.93 19.00
CA PHE A 166 -13.66 5.78 19.91
C PHE A 166 -13.24 4.49 19.20
N VAL A 167 -12.26 3.79 19.80
CA VAL A 167 -11.72 2.53 19.30
C VAL A 167 -12.77 1.40 19.31
N ALA A 168 -13.68 1.38 20.30
CA ALA A 168 -14.70 0.34 20.40
C ALA A 168 -15.61 0.30 19.16
N THR A 169 -16.02 1.46 18.64
CA THR A 169 -16.82 1.52 17.41
C THR A 169 -16.03 1.03 16.20
N HIS A 170 -14.73 1.31 16.16
CA HIS A 170 -13.85 0.80 15.11
C HIS A 170 -13.78 -0.73 15.12
N LEU A 171 -13.63 -1.35 16.27
CA LEU A 171 -13.55 -2.81 16.40
C LEU A 171 -14.86 -3.50 15.96
N ILE A 172 -16.02 -2.95 16.34
CA ILE A 172 -17.33 -3.47 15.94
C ILE A 172 -17.51 -3.35 14.43
N GLU A 173 -17.25 -2.18 13.84
CA GLU A 173 -17.35 -1.98 12.39
C GLU A 173 -16.38 -2.88 11.61
N THR A 174 -15.17 -3.09 12.14
CA THR A 174 -14.18 -3.98 11.54
C THR A 174 -14.67 -5.44 11.57
N ALA A 175 -15.24 -5.91 12.69
CA ALA A 175 -15.79 -7.25 12.77
C ALA A 175 -16.95 -7.47 11.80
N LEU A 176 -17.84 -6.50 11.65
CA LEU A 176 -18.97 -6.54 10.71
C LEU A 176 -18.52 -6.53 9.24
N THR A 177 -17.54 -5.72 8.89
CA THR A 177 -17.07 -5.58 7.50
C THR A 177 -16.10 -6.68 7.08
N HIS A 178 -15.41 -7.33 8.03
CA HIS A 178 -14.58 -8.50 7.76
C HIS A 178 -15.36 -9.80 7.61
N ASN A 179 -16.69 -9.78 7.77
CA ASN A 179 -17.53 -10.94 7.56
C ASN A 179 -17.51 -11.41 6.09
N SER A 180 -17.44 -12.73 5.88
CA SER A 180 -17.41 -13.34 4.55
C SER A 180 -18.65 -13.04 3.70
N LEU A 181 -19.83 -12.89 4.34
CA LEU A 181 -21.07 -12.55 3.65
C LEU A 181 -21.03 -11.11 3.10
N TYR A 182 -20.52 -10.17 3.89
CA TYR A 182 -20.37 -8.78 3.44
C TYR A 182 -19.38 -8.69 2.28
N ARG A 183 -18.24 -9.38 2.36
CA ARG A 183 -17.26 -9.45 1.26
C ARG A 183 -17.85 -10.02 -0.02
N ARG A 184 -18.61 -11.12 0.07
CA ARG A 184 -19.33 -11.71 -1.08
C ARG A 184 -20.32 -10.73 -1.70
N HIS A 185 -21.02 -9.97 -0.86
CA HIS A 185 -21.93 -8.92 -1.33
C HIS A 185 -21.17 -7.83 -2.10
N VAL A 186 -20.05 -7.36 -1.58
CA VAL A 186 -19.20 -6.35 -2.24
C VAL A 186 -18.67 -6.88 -3.58
N VAL A 187 -18.15 -8.10 -3.62
CA VAL A 187 -17.67 -8.71 -4.87
C VAL A 187 -18.79 -8.82 -5.90
N LYS A 188 -20.00 -9.25 -5.52
CA LYS A 188 -21.16 -9.27 -6.42
C LYS A 188 -21.50 -7.87 -6.96
N LYS A 189 -21.40 -6.86 -6.12
CA LYS A 189 -21.67 -5.47 -6.49
C LYS A 189 -20.63 -4.94 -7.48
N VAL A 190 -19.36 -5.23 -7.24
CA VAL A 190 -18.25 -4.90 -8.15
C VAL A 190 -18.41 -5.58 -9.50
N ASN A 191 -18.73 -6.89 -9.52
CA ASN A 191 -18.93 -7.63 -10.76
C ASN A 191 -20.13 -7.16 -11.60
N ARG A 192 -21.11 -6.49 -10.98
CA ARG A 192 -22.28 -5.93 -11.69
C ARG A 192 -22.02 -4.56 -12.32
N ALA A 193 -21.10 -3.79 -11.75
CA ALA A 193 -20.78 -2.44 -12.20
C ALA A 193 -19.28 -2.16 -11.93
N PRO A 194 -18.37 -2.87 -12.63
CA PRO A 194 -16.92 -2.76 -12.36
C PRO A 194 -16.41 -1.34 -12.56
N GLU A 195 -16.89 -0.62 -13.54
CA GLU A 195 -16.55 0.77 -13.87
C GLU A 195 -16.80 1.74 -12.71
N LYS A 196 -17.71 1.38 -11.78
CA LYS A 196 -18.04 2.21 -10.63
C LYS A 196 -17.10 2.02 -9.44
N TYR A 197 -16.45 0.87 -9.35
CA TYR A 197 -15.71 0.47 -8.14
C TYR A 197 -14.25 0.16 -8.40
N ILE A 198 -13.90 -0.26 -9.62
CA ILE A 198 -12.51 -0.54 -9.98
C ILE A 198 -11.80 0.79 -10.25
N VAL A 199 -10.66 0.96 -9.58
CA VAL A 199 -9.77 2.09 -9.81
C VAL A 199 -8.79 1.71 -10.92
N ASP A 200 -8.84 2.43 -12.04
CA ASP A 200 -7.92 2.25 -13.16
C ASP A 200 -6.53 2.79 -12.79
N LEU A 201 -5.65 1.88 -12.37
CA LEU A 201 -4.31 2.21 -11.92
C LEU A 201 -3.35 2.34 -13.12
N LYS A 202 -2.68 3.48 -13.23
CA LYS A 202 -1.67 3.73 -14.28
C LYS A 202 -0.30 4.00 -13.64
N PRO A 203 0.77 3.33 -14.09
CA PRO A 203 2.13 3.66 -13.66
C PRO A 203 2.48 5.11 -14.01
N GLY A 204 3.17 5.79 -13.11
CA GLY A 204 3.45 7.23 -13.20
C GLY A 204 2.50 8.09 -12.37
N ASP A 205 1.33 7.56 -12.02
CA ASP A 205 0.34 8.24 -11.19
C ASP A 205 0.44 7.86 -9.71
N ALA A 206 -0.18 8.68 -8.85
CA ALA A 206 -0.48 8.33 -7.48
C ALA A 206 -2.00 8.32 -7.23
N TYR A 207 -2.44 7.40 -6.39
CA TYR A 207 -3.85 7.28 -5.99
C TYR A 207 -3.97 7.43 -4.49
N MET A 208 -4.71 8.43 -4.03
CA MET A 208 -4.86 8.74 -2.62
C MET A 208 -6.30 8.53 -2.16
N PHE A 209 -6.45 8.11 -0.92
CA PHE A 209 -7.75 7.99 -0.24
C PHE A 209 -7.61 8.07 1.27
N TRP A 210 -8.72 8.38 1.95
CA TRP A 210 -8.78 8.30 3.40
C TRP A 210 -8.73 6.83 3.83
N GLY A 211 -7.57 6.34 4.25
CA GLY A 211 -7.36 4.94 4.60
C GLY A 211 -8.39 4.41 5.61
N TYR A 212 -8.64 5.20 6.65
CA TYR A 212 -9.61 4.85 7.69
C TYR A 212 -11.07 4.86 7.22
N ARG A 213 -11.45 5.72 6.24
CA ARG A 213 -12.83 5.93 5.82
C ARG A 213 -13.25 5.12 4.60
N THR A 214 -12.30 4.83 3.73
CA THR A 214 -12.55 4.19 2.44
C THR A 214 -12.49 2.68 2.59
N TYR A 215 -13.61 2.00 2.29
CA TYR A 215 -13.63 0.54 2.22
C TYR A 215 -13.06 0.10 0.89
N HIS A 216 -11.94 -0.61 0.92
CA HIS A 216 -11.18 -0.97 -0.27
C HIS A 216 -10.58 -2.37 -0.17
N GLY A 217 -10.10 -2.87 -1.31
CA GLY A 217 -9.43 -4.17 -1.40
C GLY A 217 -8.93 -4.42 -2.81
N ASN A 218 -8.35 -5.60 -3.04
CA ASN A 218 -7.89 -5.99 -4.37
C ASN A 218 -8.65 -7.23 -4.84
N LEU A 219 -8.97 -7.28 -6.13
CA LEU A 219 -9.48 -8.46 -6.79
C LEU A 219 -8.39 -9.54 -6.94
N VAL A 220 -8.76 -10.66 -7.49
CA VAL A 220 -7.83 -11.75 -7.77
C VAL A 220 -6.88 -11.33 -8.89
N CYS A 221 -5.59 -11.61 -8.73
CA CYS A 221 -4.63 -11.56 -9.82
C CYS A 221 -4.54 -12.95 -10.43
N ALA A 222 -4.75 -13.07 -11.74
CA ALA A 222 -4.68 -14.34 -12.43
C ALA A 222 -3.23 -14.88 -12.49
N PRO A 223 -3.04 -16.22 -12.53
CA PRO A 223 -1.72 -16.81 -12.68
C PRO A 223 -0.99 -16.30 -13.93
N GLY A 224 0.32 -16.04 -13.79
CA GLY A 224 1.16 -15.53 -14.86
C GLY A 224 1.11 -14.01 -15.06
N LEU A 225 0.25 -13.30 -14.35
CA LEU A 225 0.24 -11.83 -14.34
C LEU A 225 1.10 -11.31 -13.18
N LEU A 226 1.81 -10.21 -13.42
CA LEU A 226 2.59 -9.51 -12.40
C LEU A 226 1.92 -8.18 -12.06
N ARG A 227 1.53 -8.02 -10.80
CA ARG A 227 1.05 -6.76 -10.25
C ARG A 227 1.88 -6.37 -9.03
N ALA A 228 2.43 -5.16 -9.04
CA ALA A 228 3.12 -4.58 -7.89
C ALA A 228 2.71 -3.13 -7.69
N THR A 229 2.46 -2.73 -6.46
CA THR A 229 2.15 -1.36 -6.07
C THR A 229 2.92 -0.99 -4.82
N LEU A 230 3.51 0.20 -4.77
CA LEU A 230 4.00 0.75 -3.52
C LEU A 230 2.81 1.33 -2.75
N VAL A 231 2.68 0.95 -1.49
CA VAL A 231 1.60 1.42 -0.60
C VAL A 231 2.22 2.18 0.56
N LEU A 232 1.82 3.44 0.70
CA LEU A 232 2.21 4.31 1.80
C LEU A 232 0.99 4.56 2.68
N GLN A 233 1.11 4.31 3.99
CA GLN A 233 0.09 4.60 4.99
C GLN A 233 0.60 5.66 5.95
N PHE A 234 -0.13 6.76 6.06
CA PHE A 234 0.29 7.94 6.81
C PHE A 234 -0.72 8.31 7.90
N GLY A 235 -0.19 8.67 9.08
CA GLY A 235 -0.96 9.13 10.23
C GLY A 235 -1.74 7.99 10.91
N ASP A 236 -1.69 7.95 12.24
CA ASP A 236 -2.43 6.97 13.04
C ASP A 236 -3.70 7.62 13.61
N VAL A 237 -4.86 7.10 13.20
CA VAL A 237 -6.16 7.58 13.68
C VAL A 237 -6.36 7.36 15.19
N HIS A 238 -5.64 6.39 15.77
CA HIS A 238 -5.80 5.97 17.16
C HIS A 238 -4.47 5.92 17.93
N SER A 239 -3.54 6.82 17.62
CA SER A 239 -2.19 6.87 18.23
C SER A 239 -2.20 6.88 19.77
N GLU A 240 -3.26 7.39 20.37
CA GLU A 240 -3.42 7.49 21.84
C GLU A 240 -4.03 6.22 22.48
N SER A 241 -4.55 5.27 21.67
CA SER A 241 -5.23 4.10 22.22
C SER A 241 -4.25 3.01 22.67
N TRP A 242 -4.13 2.84 23.99
CA TRP A 242 -3.37 1.75 24.60
C TRP A 242 -3.91 0.36 24.24
N LEU A 243 -5.23 0.22 24.02
CA LEU A 243 -5.89 -1.02 23.61
C LEU A 243 -5.41 -1.49 22.23
N LEU A 244 -5.29 -0.56 21.28
CA LEU A 244 -4.77 -0.89 19.96
C LEU A 244 -3.26 -1.15 19.99
N LYS A 245 -2.50 -0.42 20.80
CA LYS A 245 -1.07 -0.70 21.02
C LYS A 245 -0.87 -2.12 21.57
N ALA A 246 -1.72 -2.57 22.49
CA ALA A 246 -1.71 -3.93 23.00
C ALA A 246 -2.12 -4.95 21.94
N ALA A 247 -3.22 -4.72 21.22
CA ALA A 247 -3.67 -5.60 20.14
C ALA A 247 -2.64 -5.72 19.00
N TRP A 248 -1.94 -4.63 18.66
CA TRP A 248 -0.86 -4.63 17.67
C TRP A 248 0.36 -5.42 18.15
N ARG A 249 0.72 -5.34 19.42
CA ARG A 249 1.79 -6.18 20.01
C ARG A 249 1.48 -7.66 19.88
N PHE A 250 0.25 -8.08 20.22
CA PHE A 250 -0.20 -9.45 20.06
C PHE A 250 -0.26 -9.91 18.59
N SER A 251 -0.72 -9.05 17.69
CA SER A 251 -0.78 -9.33 16.25
C SER A 251 0.60 -9.38 15.59
N ARG A 252 1.56 -8.58 16.07
CA ARG A 252 2.95 -8.60 15.60
C ARG A 252 3.65 -9.88 16.03
N SER A 253 3.46 -10.30 17.27
CA SER A 253 3.97 -11.57 17.78
C SER A 253 3.43 -12.79 17.03
N ARG A 254 2.14 -12.79 16.64
CA ARG A 254 1.58 -13.86 15.80
C ARG A 254 2.13 -13.86 14.37
N ARG A 255 2.31 -12.70 13.76
CA ARG A 255 2.89 -12.59 12.41
C ARG A 255 4.36 -12.99 12.38
N ASP A 256 5.10 -12.73 13.42
CA ASP A 256 6.49 -13.17 13.57
C ASP A 256 6.56 -14.69 13.78
N LEU A 257 5.62 -15.29 14.52
CA LEU A 257 5.48 -16.75 14.66
C LEU A 257 5.13 -17.43 13.33
N ASP A 258 4.20 -16.86 12.55
CA ASP A 258 3.84 -17.36 11.22
C ASP A 258 5.02 -17.24 10.23
N ARG A 259 5.85 -16.19 10.36
CA ARG A 259 7.11 -16.05 9.62
C ARG A 259 8.13 -17.09 10.00
N PHE A 260 8.32 -17.35 11.28
CA PHE A 260 9.25 -18.39 11.78
C PHE A 260 8.83 -19.80 11.33
N GLN A 261 7.54 -20.10 11.31
CA GLN A 261 7.04 -21.39 10.80
C GLN A 261 7.22 -21.52 9.29
N TYR A 262 7.04 -20.45 8.52
CA TYR A 262 7.26 -20.46 7.06
C TYR A 262 8.74 -20.65 6.71
N ASP A 263 9.66 -19.95 7.39
CA ASP A 263 11.11 -20.10 7.19
C ASP A 263 11.62 -21.47 7.62
N SER A 264 11.06 -22.08 8.66
CA SER A 264 11.45 -23.42 9.12
C SER A 264 10.99 -24.52 8.17
N THR A 265 9.80 -24.39 7.57
CA THR A 265 9.29 -25.35 6.56
C THR A 265 10.04 -25.24 5.23
N ALA A 266 10.46 -24.03 4.82
CA ALA A 266 11.28 -23.84 3.64
C ALA A 266 12.69 -24.45 3.79
N ARG A 267 13.31 -24.33 4.96
CA ARG A 267 14.62 -24.94 5.26
C ARG A 267 14.57 -26.45 5.34
N THR A 268 13.49 -27.05 5.84
CA THR A 268 13.33 -28.51 5.90
C THR A 268 13.10 -29.12 4.51
N ALA A 269 12.39 -28.43 3.61
CA ALA A 269 12.20 -28.88 2.24
C ALA A 269 13.51 -28.88 1.42
N THR A 270 14.40 -27.89 1.67
CA THR A 270 15.69 -27.80 0.97
C THR A 270 16.69 -28.86 1.45
N THR A 271 16.64 -29.28 2.73
CA THR A 271 17.52 -30.30 3.29
C THR A 271 17.12 -31.73 2.93
N SER A 272 15.82 -32.00 2.69
CA SER A 272 15.35 -33.31 2.24
C SER A 272 15.68 -33.59 0.77
N GLY A 273 15.67 -32.58 -0.09
CA GLY A 273 15.98 -32.68 -1.52
C GLY A 273 17.50 -32.93 -1.82
N ILE A 274 18.38 -32.69 -0.86
CA ILE A 274 19.82 -32.90 -1.01
C ILE A 274 20.21 -34.34 -0.60
N ARG A 275 19.42 -35.01 0.23
CA ARG A 275 19.71 -36.41 0.66
C ARG A 275 19.30 -37.48 -0.36
N GLU A 276 18.41 -37.18 -1.32
CA GLU A 276 18.00 -38.15 -2.34
C GLU A 276 18.88 -38.15 -3.62
N ARG A 277 19.89 -37.29 -3.70
CA ARG A 277 20.82 -37.27 -4.85
C ARG A 277 22.21 -37.83 -4.56
N VAL A 278 22.42 -38.46 -3.42
CA VAL A 278 23.72 -39.06 -3.01
C VAL A 278 23.55 -40.51 -2.52
N ALA A 279 22.54 -41.21 -3.03
CA ALA A 279 22.37 -42.65 -2.86
C ALA A 279 22.28 -43.34 -4.21
#